data_fad5fd7c21f7413bf1b9a61e62101126
#
_entry.id   fad5fd7c21f7413bf1b9a61e62101126
#
_cell.length_a   1.000
_cell.length_b   1.000
_cell.length_c   1.000
_cell.angle_alpha   90.00
_cell.angle_beta   90.00
_cell.angle_gamma   90.00
#
_symmetry.space_group_name_H-M   'P 1'
#
loop_
_entity.id
_entity.type
_entity.pdbx_description
1 polymer ?
#
loop_
_entity_poly.entity_id
_entity_poly.type
_entity_poly.pdbx_seq_one_letter_code
_entity_poly.pdbx_strand_id
1 'polypeptide(L)'
;MSNHKDSVEEKIKNLKEQTTFYVREIKKLVEDQNFQKNVSVISYFTTSLNISYDSEQESLCLGSYHIRNIGNQPITNPYLCIKLPEDSPFSFSGRYVYEHFSQNLKTSGSWERINDSSNNAEFWLKPIGKTTIEPNETISFTNFQIKWSHNLSYAGTISGFTYCDELQDGVFVLNPINLNGINVVQEGQDE
;
A
#
# COMPACT_ATOMS: atom_id res chain seq x y z
N MET A 1 -50.24 37.03 25.13
CA MET A 1 -48.92 36.41 25.30
C MET A 1 -48.95 34.88 25.20
N SER A 2 -50.07 34.20 25.27
CA SER A 2 -50.19 32.73 25.12
C SER A 2 -49.87 32.22 23.71
N ASN A 3 -50.37 32.81 22.64
CA ASN A 3 -50.23 32.32 21.27
C ASN A 3 -48.80 32.17 20.72
N HIS A 4 -47.83 32.87 21.29
CA HIS A 4 -46.43 32.81 20.79
C HIS A 4 -45.69 31.61 21.40
N LYS A 5 -46.03 31.23 22.62
CA LYS A 5 -45.42 30.10 23.34
C LYS A 5 -45.87 28.79 22.73
N ASP A 6 -47.14 28.65 22.44
CA ASP A 6 -47.76 27.47 21.80
C ASP A 6 -47.17 27.23 20.41
N SER A 7 -46.94 28.30 19.61
CA SER A 7 -46.31 28.21 18.30
C SER A 7 -44.85 27.77 18.35
N VAL A 8 -44.08 28.13 19.39
CA VAL A 8 -42.68 27.72 19.54
C VAL A 8 -42.60 26.26 19.99
N GLU A 9 -43.48 25.85 20.94
CA GLU A 9 -43.51 24.44 21.36
C GLU A 9 -43.89 23.49 20.23
N GLU A 10 -44.83 23.88 19.36
CA GLU A 10 -45.21 23.11 18.16
C GLU A 10 -44.04 22.99 17.16
N LYS A 11 -43.26 24.08 16.92
CA LYS A 11 -42.07 24.04 16.10
C LYS A 11 -40.98 23.13 16.67
N ILE A 12 -40.77 23.18 17.98
CA ILE A 12 -39.80 22.30 18.65
C ILE A 12 -40.21 20.84 18.53
N LYS A 13 -41.50 20.53 18.68
CA LYS A 13 -42.04 19.18 18.50
C LYS A 13 -41.81 18.69 17.09
N ASN A 14 -42.14 19.50 16.06
CA ASN A 14 -41.95 19.16 14.67
C ASN A 14 -40.47 18.93 14.34
N LEU A 15 -39.56 19.75 14.84
CA LEU A 15 -38.11 19.56 14.66
C LEU A 15 -37.58 18.27 15.29
N LYS A 16 -38.07 17.93 16.49
CA LYS A 16 -37.72 16.66 17.14
C LYS A 16 -38.23 15.46 16.35
N GLU A 17 -39.43 15.50 15.82
CA GLU A 17 -40.01 14.44 15.01
C GLU A 17 -39.21 14.26 13.72
N GLN A 18 -38.88 15.35 13.01
CA GLN A 18 -38.04 15.33 11.81
C GLN A 18 -36.64 14.78 12.10
N THR A 19 -35.99 15.23 13.18
CA THR A 19 -34.69 14.74 13.59
C THR A 19 -34.72 13.22 13.85
N THR A 20 -35.73 12.77 14.59
CA THR A 20 -35.91 11.33 14.87
C THR A 20 -36.13 10.52 13.62
N PHE A 21 -36.91 11.04 12.66
CA PHE A 21 -37.12 10.42 11.36
C PHE A 21 -35.80 10.27 10.58
N TYR A 22 -35.04 11.36 10.42
CA TYR A 22 -33.77 11.33 9.68
C TYR A 22 -32.74 10.42 10.36
N VAL A 23 -32.63 10.42 11.69
CA VAL A 23 -31.76 9.50 12.42
C VAL A 23 -32.12 8.04 12.15
N ARG A 24 -33.42 7.72 12.06
CA ARG A 24 -33.87 6.36 11.75
C ARG A 24 -33.54 5.98 10.31
N GLU A 25 -33.75 6.87 9.34
CA GLU A 25 -33.42 6.64 7.94
C GLU A 25 -31.90 6.46 7.74
N ILE A 26 -31.08 7.29 8.39
CA ILE A 26 -29.62 7.15 8.36
C ILE A 26 -29.19 5.79 8.94
N LYS A 27 -29.74 5.38 10.07
CA LYS A 27 -29.44 4.07 10.67
C LYS A 27 -29.80 2.94 9.71
N LYS A 28 -30.95 2.98 9.08
CA LYS A 28 -31.36 1.98 8.10
C LYS A 28 -30.42 1.92 6.90
N LEU A 29 -30.02 3.06 6.35
CA LEU A 29 -29.07 3.12 5.23
C LEU A 29 -27.69 2.56 5.61
N VAL A 30 -27.21 2.84 6.83
CA VAL A 30 -25.95 2.30 7.35
C VAL A 30 -26.04 0.79 7.56
N GLU A 31 -27.16 0.30 8.10
CA GLU A 31 -27.41 -1.14 8.24
C GLU A 31 -27.44 -1.83 6.86
N ASP A 32 -28.16 -1.28 5.90
CA ASP A 32 -28.26 -1.83 4.53
C ASP A 32 -26.89 -1.87 3.84
N GLN A 33 -26.02 -0.87 4.02
CA GLN A 33 -24.65 -0.86 3.50
C GLN A 33 -23.77 -1.93 4.15
N ASN A 34 -23.93 -2.17 5.46
CA ASN A 34 -23.16 -3.21 6.16
C ASN A 34 -23.54 -4.63 5.77
N PHE A 35 -24.73 -4.85 5.20
CA PHE A 35 -25.15 -6.16 4.67
C PHE A 35 -24.57 -6.47 3.29
N GLN A 36 -24.12 -5.50 2.52
CA GLN A 36 -23.43 -5.76 1.26
C GLN A 36 -21.99 -6.17 1.54
N LYS A 37 -21.67 -7.43 1.22
CA LYS A 37 -20.30 -7.92 1.26
C LYS A 37 -19.45 -7.09 0.31
N ASN A 38 -18.49 -6.39 0.86
CA ASN A 38 -17.55 -5.57 0.11
C ASN A 38 -16.12 -6.03 0.38
N VAL A 39 -15.51 -6.58 -0.65
CA VAL A 39 -14.05 -6.87 -0.66
C VAL A 39 -13.37 -5.69 -1.33
N SER A 40 -12.53 -5.00 -0.58
CA SER A 40 -11.80 -3.85 -1.10
C SER A 40 -10.44 -3.73 -0.43
N VAL A 41 -9.41 -3.59 -1.24
CA VAL A 41 -8.02 -3.51 -0.79
C VAL A 41 -7.38 -2.27 -1.39
N ILE A 42 -6.57 -1.59 -0.61
CA ILE A 42 -5.63 -0.60 -1.10
C ILE A 42 -4.21 -1.01 -0.73
N SER A 43 -3.28 -0.69 -1.61
CA SER A 43 -1.85 -0.85 -1.33
C SER A 43 -1.10 0.41 -1.69
N TYR A 44 -0.03 0.69 -0.94
CA TYR A 44 0.77 1.90 -1.12
C TYR A 44 2.19 1.71 -0.60
N PHE A 45 3.10 2.49 -1.16
CA PHE A 45 4.47 2.61 -0.66
C PHE A 45 4.60 3.77 0.33
N THR A 46 5.47 3.60 1.33
CA THR A 46 6.09 4.70 2.06
C THR A 46 7.59 4.64 1.81
N THR A 47 8.21 5.77 1.49
CA THR A 47 9.61 5.81 1.08
C THR A 47 10.37 6.96 1.70
N SER A 48 11.69 6.75 1.87
CA SER A 48 12.67 7.77 2.19
C SER A 48 13.81 7.67 1.18
N LEU A 49 14.20 8.79 0.60
CA LEU A 49 15.23 8.86 -0.44
C LEU A 49 16.50 9.49 0.12
N ASN A 50 17.62 8.86 -0.16
CA ASN A 50 18.96 9.42 0.02
C ASN A 50 19.65 9.41 -1.35
N ILE A 51 19.73 10.57 -2.00
CA ILE A 51 20.33 10.71 -3.33
C ILE A 51 21.76 11.18 -3.15
N SER A 52 22.72 10.35 -3.61
CA SER A 52 24.12 10.74 -3.67
C SER A 52 24.39 11.46 -4.99
N TYR A 53 25.15 12.53 -4.91
CA TYR A 53 25.71 13.25 -6.07
C TYR A 53 27.16 12.87 -6.32
N ASP A 54 27.70 11.97 -5.48
CA ASP A 54 29.05 11.43 -5.63
C ASP A 54 28.97 10.17 -6.53
N SER A 55 29.80 10.14 -7.56
CA SER A 55 29.85 9.03 -8.52
C SER A 55 30.32 7.71 -7.90
N GLU A 56 31.04 7.75 -6.78
CA GLU A 56 31.51 6.57 -6.06
C GLU A 56 30.49 6.01 -5.06
N GLN A 57 29.38 6.74 -4.82
CA GLN A 57 28.37 6.35 -3.83
C GLN A 57 27.04 6.01 -4.52
N GLU A 58 26.41 4.95 -4.04
CA GLU A 58 25.05 4.59 -4.49
C GLU A 58 24.00 5.49 -3.83
N SER A 59 23.02 5.87 -4.61
CA SER A 59 21.74 6.40 -4.11
C SER A 59 20.87 5.28 -3.55
N LEU A 60 20.04 5.61 -2.56
CA LEU A 60 19.23 4.66 -1.82
C LEU A 60 17.80 5.16 -1.68
N CYS A 61 16.84 4.32 -2.02
CA CYS A 61 15.45 4.42 -1.57
C CYS A 61 15.17 3.35 -0.52
N LEU A 62 14.89 3.76 0.71
CA LEU A 62 14.38 2.87 1.75
C LEU A 62 12.86 2.91 1.74
N GLY A 63 12.21 1.75 1.65
CA GLY A 63 10.77 1.70 1.47
C GLY A 63 10.06 0.64 2.31
N SER A 64 8.74 0.79 2.40
CA SER A 64 7.81 -0.22 2.91
C SER A 64 6.60 -0.30 1.99
N TYR A 65 6.09 -1.51 1.78
CA TYR A 65 4.86 -1.77 1.04
C TYR A 65 3.75 -2.16 2.02
N HIS A 66 2.63 -1.49 1.93
CA HIS A 66 1.50 -1.68 2.84
C HIS A 66 0.31 -2.22 2.05
N ILE A 67 -0.38 -3.21 2.64
CA ILE A 67 -1.65 -3.76 2.15
C ILE A 67 -2.69 -3.54 3.23
N ARG A 68 -3.74 -2.80 2.92
CA ARG A 68 -4.83 -2.51 3.85
C ARG A 68 -6.15 -2.99 3.29
N ASN A 69 -6.84 -3.79 4.09
CA ASN A 69 -8.22 -4.16 3.81
C ASN A 69 -9.14 -3.00 4.23
N ILE A 70 -9.76 -2.34 3.26
CA ILE A 70 -10.75 -1.27 3.48
C ILE A 70 -12.20 -1.74 3.27
N GLY A 71 -12.36 -3.03 2.96
CA GLY A 71 -13.66 -3.67 2.87
C GLY A 71 -14.23 -4.07 4.23
N ASN A 72 -15.38 -4.73 4.19
CA ASN A 72 -16.07 -5.27 5.36
C ASN A 72 -16.00 -6.80 5.45
N GLN A 73 -15.26 -7.44 4.54
CA GLN A 73 -14.98 -8.87 4.54
C GLN A 73 -13.48 -9.10 4.72
N PRO A 74 -13.05 -10.16 5.43
CA PRO A 74 -11.66 -10.55 5.45
C PRO A 74 -11.18 -10.93 4.04
N ILE A 75 -9.91 -10.70 3.75
CA ILE A 75 -9.25 -11.18 2.54
C ILE A 75 -8.30 -12.31 2.89
N THR A 76 -8.21 -13.32 2.02
CA THR A 76 -7.47 -14.56 2.28
C THR A 76 -6.29 -14.73 1.33
N ASN A 77 -5.24 -15.38 1.85
CA ASN A 77 -4.00 -15.69 1.13
C ASN A 77 -3.37 -14.47 0.41
N PRO A 78 -3.14 -13.34 1.13
CA PRO A 78 -2.57 -12.17 0.51
C PRO A 78 -1.12 -12.41 0.09
N TYR A 79 -0.73 -11.89 -1.08
CA TYR A 79 0.65 -11.79 -1.53
C TYR A 79 0.83 -10.54 -2.38
N LEU A 80 2.06 -10.12 -2.57
CA LEU A 80 2.40 -8.93 -3.32
C LEU A 80 3.46 -9.23 -4.39
N CYS A 81 3.49 -8.39 -5.41
CA CYS A 81 4.57 -8.33 -6.38
C CYS A 81 5.12 -6.90 -6.43
N ILE A 82 6.43 -6.74 -6.19
CA ILE A 82 7.16 -5.50 -6.50
C ILE A 82 7.88 -5.73 -7.81
N LYS A 83 7.63 -4.86 -8.80
CA LYS A 83 8.18 -4.95 -10.13
C LYS A 83 9.08 -3.76 -10.43
N LEU A 84 10.33 -4.05 -10.78
CA LEU A 84 11.30 -3.08 -11.27
C LEU A 84 11.22 -3.03 -12.80
N PRO A 85 11.61 -1.90 -13.43
CA PRO A 85 11.76 -1.85 -14.88
C PRO A 85 12.84 -2.85 -15.34
N GLU A 86 12.59 -3.50 -16.46
CA GLU A 86 13.58 -4.34 -17.12
C GLU A 86 14.78 -3.47 -17.58
N ASP A 87 15.98 -4.03 -17.57
CA ASP A 87 17.22 -3.34 -17.97
C ASP A 87 17.50 -2.02 -17.22
N SER A 88 16.98 -1.89 -16.01
CA SER A 88 17.18 -0.70 -15.18
C SER A 88 18.42 -0.80 -14.31
N PRO A 89 19.03 0.35 -13.91
CA PRO A 89 20.16 0.37 -12.98
C PRO A 89 19.76 0.08 -11.53
N PHE A 90 18.47 -0.20 -11.29
CA PHE A 90 17.95 -0.39 -9.94
C PHE A 90 18.17 -1.80 -9.43
N SER A 91 18.73 -1.93 -8.25
CA SER A 91 18.83 -3.19 -7.52
C SER A 91 17.89 -3.18 -6.32
N PHE A 92 17.15 -4.28 -6.13
CA PHE A 92 16.21 -4.43 -5.02
C PHE A 92 16.73 -5.42 -4.00
N SER A 93 16.59 -5.09 -2.72
CA SER A 93 16.85 -6.00 -1.62
C SER A 93 15.83 -5.80 -0.49
N GLY A 94 15.57 -6.85 0.28
CA GLY A 94 14.60 -6.80 1.37
C GLY A 94 14.79 -7.95 2.35
N ARG A 95 14.07 -7.90 3.48
CA ARG A 95 14.11 -8.95 4.50
C ARG A 95 13.06 -10.00 4.19
N TYR A 96 13.38 -10.95 3.33
CA TYR A 96 12.58 -12.13 3.01
C TYR A 96 13.44 -13.39 3.04
N VAL A 97 12.80 -14.53 3.17
CA VAL A 97 13.41 -15.85 3.08
C VAL A 97 12.98 -16.55 1.80
N TYR A 98 13.72 -17.55 1.39
CA TYR A 98 13.33 -18.43 0.29
C TYR A 98 12.60 -19.65 0.84
N GLU A 99 11.73 -20.26 0.04
CA GLU A 99 10.84 -21.36 0.41
C GLU A 99 11.54 -22.49 1.19
N HIS A 100 12.79 -22.83 0.84
CA HIS A 100 13.55 -23.88 1.48
C HIS A 100 14.00 -23.54 2.92
N PHE A 101 13.96 -22.28 3.33
CA PHE A 101 14.37 -21.83 4.66
C PHE A 101 13.20 -21.45 5.58
N SER A 102 11.98 -21.41 5.04
CA SER A 102 10.79 -20.94 5.77
C SER A 102 10.35 -21.88 6.90
N GLN A 103 10.71 -23.17 6.83
CA GLN A 103 10.26 -24.19 7.81
C GLN A 103 10.76 -23.93 9.25
N ASN A 104 11.84 -23.18 9.43
CA ASN A 104 12.45 -22.91 10.73
C ASN A 104 12.19 -21.48 11.26
N LEU A 105 11.64 -20.59 10.44
CA LEU A 105 11.43 -19.18 10.79
C LEU A 105 9.94 -18.87 10.99
N LYS A 106 9.38 -19.30 12.12
CA LYS A 106 8.00 -18.97 12.54
C LYS A 106 7.91 -17.57 13.17
N THR A 107 8.71 -16.61 12.72
CA THR A 107 8.64 -15.24 13.26
C THR A 107 7.49 -14.49 12.59
N SER A 108 6.52 -14.07 13.38
CA SER A 108 5.42 -13.23 12.90
C SER A 108 5.97 -11.98 12.21
N GLY A 109 5.45 -11.64 11.02
CA GLY A 109 5.88 -10.49 10.24
C GLY A 109 7.01 -10.75 9.24
N SER A 110 7.47 -12.00 9.11
CA SER A 110 8.42 -12.41 8.07
C SER A 110 7.72 -12.63 6.73
N TRP A 111 8.48 -12.47 5.64
CA TRP A 111 8.00 -12.65 4.27
C TRP A 111 8.82 -13.71 3.56
N GLU A 112 8.20 -14.41 2.65
CA GLU A 112 8.78 -15.45 1.82
C GLU A 112 8.74 -15.03 0.36
N ARG A 113 9.87 -15.17 -0.36
CA ARG A 113 9.91 -14.99 -1.80
C ARG A 113 9.50 -16.29 -2.48
N ILE A 114 8.46 -16.21 -3.32
CA ILE A 114 7.82 -17.38 -3.95
C ILE A 114 8.18 -17.54 -5.44
N ASN A 115 8.85 -16.57 -6.06
CA ASN A 115 9.35 -16.71 -7.43
C ASN A 115 10.83 -17.03 -7.47
N ASP A 116 11.32 -17.43 -8.66
CA ASP A 116 12.71 -17.78 -8.87
C ASP A 116 13.65 -16.63 -8.49
N SER A 117 14.73 -16.97 -7.78
CA SER A 117 15.74 -16.03 -7.31
C SER A 117 16.54 -15.38 -8.45
N SER A 118 16.57 -15.98 -9.62
CA SER A 118 17.22 -15.43 -10.82
C SER A 118 16.45 -14.27 -11.44
N ASN A 119 15.15 -14.13 -11.15
CA ASN A 119 14.35 -13.01 -11.61
C ASN A 119 14.64 -11.77 -10.76
N ASN A 120 15.39 -10.82 -11.29
CA ASN A 120 15.75 -9.57 -10.62
C ASN A 120 14.79 -8.40 -10.92
N ALA A 121 13.81 -8.61 -11.80
CA ALA A 121 12.81 -7.60 -12.16
C ALA A 121 11.52 -7.72 -11.33
N GLU A 122 11.18 -8.93 -10.84
CA GLU A 122 9.96 -9.16 -10.09
C GLU A 122 10.25 -9.87 -8.76
N PHE A 123 9.62 -9.37 -7.70
CA PHE A 123 9.74 -9.90 -6.34
C PHE A 123 8.35 -10.24 -5.83
N TRP A 124 7.99 -11.50 -5.94
CA TRP A 124 6.73 -12.05 -5.45
C TRP A 124 6.89 -12.51 -4.01
N LEU A 125 6.15 -11.89 -3.11
CA LEU A 125 6.34 -12.04 -1.68
C LEU A 125 5.03 -12.41 -0.99
N LYS A 126 5.09 -13.41 -0.12
CA LYS A 126 3.97 -13.90 0.68
C LYS A 126 4.29 -13.75 2.18
N PRO A 127 3.36 -13.28 3.03
CA PRO A 127 3.59 -13.20 4.47
C PRO A 127 3.62 -14.61 5.09
N ILE A 128 4.57 -14.85 5.99
CA ILE A 128 4.68 -16.12 6.72
C ILE A 128 3.76 -16.08 7.93
N GLY A 129 2.90 -17.09 8.08
CA GLY A 129 2.03 -17.23 9.25
C GLY A 129 0.83 -16.29 9.31
N LYS A 130 0.65 -15.43 8.28
CA LYS A 130 -0.50 -14.53 8.16
C LYS A 130 -1.25 -14.86 6.87
N THR A 131 -2.36 -15.57 6.99
CA THR A 131 -3.17 -16.02 5.84
C THR A 131 -4.42 -15.19 5.61
N THR A 132 -4.74 -14.29 6.53
CA THR A 132 -5.95 -13.45 6.46
C THR A 132 -5.64 -12.02 6.89
N ILE A 133 -6.24 -11.04 6.21
CA ILE A 133 -6.23 -9.63 6.63
C ILE A 133 -7.67 -9.24 6.96
N GLU A 134 -7.93 -8.96 8.23
CA GLU A 134 -9.26 -8.57 8.72
C GLU A 134 -9.66 -7.17 8.21
N PRO A 135 -10.97 -6.84 8.23
CA PRO A 135 -11.43 -5.49 7.93
C PRO A 135 -10.71 -4.41 8.74
N ASN A 136 -10.24 -3.36 8.05
CA ASN A 136 -9.41 -2.27 8.59
C ASN A 136 -8.00 -2.65 9.05
N GLU A 137 -7.60 -3.91 8.92
CA GLU A 137 -6.24 -4.34 9.21
C GLU A 137 -5.27 -3.97 8.08
N THR A 138 -4.01 -3.74 8.46
CA THR A 138 -2.90 -3.48 7.54
C THR A 138 -1.77 -4.45 7.82
N ILE A 139 -1.23 -5.07 6.77
CA ILE A 139 0.04 -5.80 6.83
C ILE A 139 1.08 -5.06 6.00
N SER A 140 2.37 -5.26 6.33
CA SER A 140 3.43 -4.47 5.70
C SER A 140 4.68 -5.33 5.46
N PHE A 141 5.24 -5.19 4.25
CA PHE A 141 6.60 -5.61 3.93
C PHE A 141 7.52 -4.39 4.11
N THR A 142 8.33 -4.39 5.17
CA THR A 142 9.05 -3.21 5.63
C THR A 142 10.54 -3.26 5.33
N ASN A 143 11.16 -2.07 5.23
CA ASN A 143 12.59 -1.89 5.13
C ASN A 143 13.23 -2.58 3.91
N PHE A 144 12.54 -2.59 2.77
CA PHE A 144 13.19 -2.92 1.52
C PHE A 144 14.07 -1.75 1.06
N GLN A 145 15.07 -2.04 0.24
CA GLN A 145 16.00 -1.08 -0.31
C GLN A 145 16.02 -1.18 -1.82
N ILE A 146 16.01 -0.03 -2.48
CA ILE A 146 16.30 0.10 -3.89
C ILE A 146 17.55 0.95 -4.01
N LYS A 147 18.58 0.43 -4.67
CA LYS A 147 19.85 1.12 -4.85
C LYS A 147 20.13 1.33 -6.32
N TRP A 148 20.79 2.42 -6.66
CA TRP A 148 21.26 2.71 -8.01
C TRP A 148 22.50 3.60 -7.98
N SER A 149 23.33 3.46 -9.02
CA SER A 149 24.49 4.30 -9.21
C SER A 149 24.10 5.60 -9.94
N HIS A 150 24.79 6.69 -9.61
CA HIS A 150 24.58 8.00 -10.24
C HIS A 150 25.45 8.24 -11.49
N ASN A 151 26.23 7.26 -11.91
CA ASN A 151 27.20 7.40 -13.02
C ASN A 151 26.55 7.61 -14.40
N LEU A 152 25.27 7.26 -14.55
CA LEU A 152 24.48 7.40 -15.77
C LEU A 152 23.15 8.07 -15.46
N SER A 153 22.55 8.69 -16.47
CA SER A 153 21.16 9.11 -16.40
C SER A 153 20.28 7.88 -16.18
N TYR A 154 19.31 7.99 -15.32
CA TYR A 154 18.40 6.90 -14.99
C TYR A 154 16.95 7.37 -14.98
N ALA A 155 16.07 6.48 -15.40
CA ALA A 155 14.63 6.69 -15.28
C ALA A 155 13.95 5.33 -15.08
N GLY A 156 12.98 5.27 -14.18
CA GLY A 156 12.17 4.08 -13.99
C GLY A 156 11.08 4.24 -12.96
N THR A 157 10.08 3.37 -13.10
CA THR A 157 8.95 3.28 -12.19
C THR A 157 8.95 1.91 -11.53
N ILE A 158 9.05 1.89 -10.22
CA ILE A 158 8.86 0.68 -9.43
C ILE A 158 7.38 0.57 -9.11
N SER A 159 6.77 -0.49 -9.61
CA SER A 159 5.35 -0.78 -9.47
C SER A 159 5.10 -1.80 -8.36
N GLY A 160 3.89 -1.82 -7.83
CA GLY A 160 3.46 -2.79 -6.84
C GLY A 160 2.07 -3.32 -7.15
N PHE A 161 1.86 -4.60 -6.90
CA PHE A 161 0.58 -5.27 -7.06
C PHE A 161 0.29 -6.10 -5.82
N THR A 162 -0.96 -6.13 -5.43
CA THR A 162 -1.47 -6.96 -4.34
C THR A 162 -2.49 -7.93 -4.88
N TYR A 163 -2.39 -9.18 -4.48
CA TYR A 163 -3.29 -10.26 -4.86
C TYR A 163 -3.81 -10.96 -3.60
N CYS A 164 -4.98 -11.55 -3.70
CA CYS A 164 -5.58 -12.44 -2.71
C CYS A 164 -6.60 -13.34 -3.41
N ASP A 165 -7.15 -14.31 -2.69
CA ASP A 165 -8.11 -15.25 -3.29
C ASP A 165 -9.35 -14.53 -3.87
N GLU A 166 -9.76 -13.45 -3.23
CA GLU A 166 -10.94 -12.66 -3.62
C GLU A 166 -10.65 -11.67 -4.77
N LEU A 167 -9.36 -11.33 -5.05
CA LEU A 167 -8.92 -10.34 -6.03
C LEU A 167 -7.75 -10.89 -6.86
N GLN A 168 -8.03 -11.86 -7.72
CA GLN A 168 -7.04 -12.60 -8.51
C GLN A 168 -6.43 -11.77 -9.65
N ASP A 169 -7.15 -10.76 -10.16
CA ASP A 169 -6.64 -9.84 -11.18
C ASP A 169 -5.57 -8.88 -10.64
N GLY A 170 -5.45 -8.82 -9.32
CA GLY A 170 -4.52 -7.97 -8.61
C GLY A 170 -4.98 -6.52 -8.50
N VAL A 171 -4.51 -5.85 -7.45
CA VAL A 171 -4.75 -4.43 -7.18
C VAL A 171 -3.45 -3.67 -7.33
N PHE A 172 -3.42 -2.70 -8.22
CA PHE A 172 -2.26 -1.84 -8.44
C PHE A 172 -2.04 -0.91 -7.24
N VAL A 173 -0.77 -0.65 -6.93
CA VAL A 173 -0.38 0.28 -5.87
C VAL A 173 -0.85 1.71 -6.16
N LEU A 174 -1.31 2.43 -5.13
CA LEU A 174 -1.80 3.81 -5.29
C LEU A 174 -0.71 4.80 -5.73
N ASN A 175 0.53 4.58 -5.28
CA ASN A 175 1.65 5.50 -5.49
C ASN A 175 2.92 4.75 -5.91
N PRO A 176 3.09 4.39 -7.18
CA PRO A 176 4.33 3.79 -7.66
C PRO A 176 5.52 4.72 -7.40
N ILE A 177 6.71 4.14 -7.19
CA ILE A 177 7.93 4.91 -6.93
C ILE A 177 8.55 5.29 -8.27
N ASN A 178 8.59 6.59 -8.57
CA ASN A 178 9.19 7.12 -9.78
C ASN A 178 10.57 7.70 -9.46
N LEU A 179 11.61 7.14 -10.05
CA LEU A 179 12.98 7.58 -9.91
C LEU A 179 13.51 8.03 -11.26
N ASN A 180 13.98 9.28 -11.34
CA ASN A 180 14.64 9.78 -12.53
C ASN A 180 15.76 10.76 -12.13
N GLY A 181 16.80 10.79 -12.92
CA GLY A 181 17.92 11.69 -12.74
C GLY A 181 18.76 11.78 -13.99
N ILE A 182 19.35 12.94 -14.20
CA ILE A 182 20.26 13.23 -15.30
C ILE A 182 21.64 13.45 -14.72
N ASN A 183 22.62 12.70 -15.21
CA ASN A 183 24.03 12.99 -14.90
C ASN A 183 24.50 14.11 -15.83
N VAL A 184 24.74 15.28 -15.29
CA VAL A 184 25.38 16.38 -16.00
C VAL A 184 26.89 16.22 -15.78
N VAL A 185 27.56 15.62 -16.75
CA VAL A 185 29.04 15.66 -16.80
C VAL A 185 29.44 17.13 -16.91
N GLN A 186 30.00 17.70 -15.86
CA GLN A 186 30.70 18.97 -15.99
C GLN A 186 31.93 18.71 -16.86
N GLU A 187 31.88 19.12 -18.12
CA GLU A 187 33.09 19.25 -18.93
C GLU A 187 34.01 20.19 -18.16
N GLY A 188 35.14 19.63 -17.69
CA GLY A 188 36.15 20.40 -17.01
C GLY A 188 36.59 21.57 -17.89
N GLN A 189 36.52 22.76 -17.35
CA GLN A 189 37.24 23.90 -17.93
C GLN A 189 38.73 23.57 -17.75
N ASP A 190 39.34 23.05 -18.82
CA ASP A 190 40.77 23.05 -18.99
C ASP A 190 41.18 24.52 -19.19
N GLU A 191 41.70 25.16 -18.16
CA GLU A 191 42.52 26.34 -18.23
C GLU A 191 44.02 25.95 -18.21
#